data_4702d33a8a14a585023a5f6e417c137b
#
_entry.id   4702d33a8a14a585023a5f6e417c137b
#
_cell.length_a   1.000
_cell.length_b   1.000
_cell.length_c   1.000
_cell.angle_alpha   90.00
_cell.angle_beta   90.00
_cell.angle_gamma   90.00
#
_symmetry.space_group_name_H-M   'P 1'
#
loop_
_entity.id
_entity.type
_entity.pdbx_description
1 polymer ?
#
loop_
_entity_poly.entity_id
_entity_poly.type
_entity_poly.pdbx_seq_one_letter_code
_entity_poly.pdbx_strand_id
1 'polypeptide(L)'
;MRLAPGQTAVVTGAAGGIGLAMARRFAAEGLTVVLADVEEAALRKAAAELAADGARVLARTVDVGDRDSVLALADAAYEAFGAVHVLCNNAGVGSGAEGRMWEHEPNDWKWAFSVNVWGVFHGIQAFVPRMIAGGAPGHVVNTSSADGGIAPLPTASVYAVTKAAVVTMTESLYAHLKAEGAAVGASVLFPGPHMLRTGLWESHRNRPERYAKERPRRTPYRSLDQYEAAMKQAGHEVNFTPVEEVAEHVVDGIRAGRFWMLPPSEHSDRQIRARSQSMLDRADPAYLESFILD
;
A
#
# COMPACT_ATOMS: atom_id res chain seq x y z
N MET A 1 18.39 -3.50 -7.42
CA MET A 1 18.68 -2.48 -8.49
C MET A 1 19.39 -1.29 -7.84
N ARG A 2 20.28 -0.58 -8.54
CA ARG A 2 20.87 0.66 -8.03
C ARG A 2 19.91 1.82 -8.28
N LEU A 3 19.58 2.58 -7.24
CA LEU A 3 18.89 3.87 -7.39
C LEU A 3 19.93 4.95 -7.72
N ALA A 4 19.66 5.78 -8.72
CA ALA A 4 20.60 6.79 -9.22
C ALA A 4 19.86 8.06 -9.64
N PRO A 5 20.51 9.24 -9.56
CA PRO A 5 19.93 10.50 -10.05
C PRO A 5 19.46 10.39 -11.51
N GLY A 6 18.35 11.03 -11.81
CA GLY A 6 17.74 11.04 -13.15
C GLY A 6 16.78 9.87 -13.41
N GLN A 7 16.74 8.84 -12.56
CA GLN A 7 15.69 7.82 -12.62
C GLN A 7 14.35 8.41 -12.16
N THR A 8 13.25 7.78 -12.57
CA THR A 8 11.89 8.25 -12.24
C THR A 8 11.17 7.23 -11.35
N ALA A 9 10.61 7.71 -10.24
CA ALA A 9 9.74 6.95 -9.36
C ALA A 9 8.30 7.47 -9.47
N VAL A 10 7.33 6.57 -9.59
CA VAL A 10 5.89 6.85 -9.51
C VAL A 10 5.37 6.30 -8.19
N VAL A 11 4.67 7.13 -7.42
CA VAL A 11 4.10 6.74 -6.13
C VAL A 11 2.62 7.10 -6.09
N THR A 12 1.76 6.11 -5.89
CA THR A 12 0.32 6.32 -5.66
C THR A 12 0.01 6.45 -4.17
N GLY A 13 -1.02 7.24 -3.80
CA GLY A 13 -1.28 7.59 -2.40
C GLY A 13 -0.20 8.50 -1.83
N ALA A 14 0.32 9.43 -2.64
CA ALA A 14 1.51 10.22 -2.35
C ALA A 14 1.23 11.58 -1.67
N ALA A 15 -0.05 11.91 -1.41
CA ALA A 15 -0.40 13.15 -0.72
C ALA A 15 -0.07 13.14 0.78
N GLY A 16 0.19 11.96 1.36
CA GLY A 16 0.49 11.82 2.80
C GLY A 16 1.02 10.45 3.18
N GLY A 17 1.26 10.25 4.48
CA GLY A 17 1.64 8.97 5.07
C GLY A 17 2.86 8.33 4.39
N ILE A 18 2.78 7.00 4.21
CA ILE A 18 3.87 6.19 3.63
C ILE A 18 4.21 6.65 2.20
N GLY A 19 3.20 6.98 1.38
CA GLY A 19 3.41 7.40 -0.01
C GLY A 19 4.23 8.68 -0.10
N LEU A 20 3.91 9.69 0.72
CA LEU A 20 4.70 10.93 0.77
C LEU A 20 6.11 10.70 1.34
N ALA A 21 6.25 9.85 2.36
CA ALA A 21 7.57 9.50 2.91
C ALA A 21 8.45 8.80 1.85
N MET A 22 7.90 7.85 1.08
CA MET A 22 8.61 7.24 -0.05
C MET A 22 8.97 8.27 -1.12
N ALA A 23 8.06 9.18 -1.47
CA ALA A 23 8.30 10.23 -2.44
C ALA A 23 9.48 11.14 -2.02
N ARG A 24 9.49 11.58 -0.76
CA ARG A 24 10.60 12.36 -0.18
C ARG A 24 11.91 11.59 -0.19
N ARG A 25 11.86 10.31 0.15
CA ARG A 25 13.05 9.47 0.20
C ARG A 25 13.64 9.23 -1.19
N PHE A 26 12.80 9.01 -2.22
CA PHE A 26 13.26 8.90 -3.61
C PHE A 26 13.82 10.24 -4.13
N ALA A 27 13.18 11.36 -3.79
CA ALA A 27 13.70 12.69 -4.13
C ALA A 27 15.09 12.93 -3.52
N ALA A 28 15.31 12.53 -2.27
CA ALA A 28 16.62 12.60 -1.60
C ALA A 28 17.70 11.71 -2.25
N GLU A 29 17.30 10.63 -2.95
CA GLU A 29 18.20 9.83 -3.80
C GLU A 29 18.49 10.48 -5.18
N GLY A 30 17.89 11.66 -5.45
CA GLY A 30 18.02 12.36 -6.73
C GLY A 30 17.10 11.83 -7.84
N LEU A 31 16.10 11.03 -7.50
CA LEU A 31 15.10 10.60 -8.47
C LEU A 31 14.14 11.75 -8.80
N THR A 32 13.64 11.74 -10.02
CA THR A 32 12.43 12.47 -10.37
C THR A 32 11.22 11.72 -9.81
N VAL A 33 10.28 12.43 -9.20
CA VAL A 33 9.14 11.79 -8.52
C VAL A 33 7.81 12.22 -9.13
N VAL A 34 7.02 11.24 -9.54
CA VAL A 34 5.62 11.41 -9.94
C VAL A 34 4.75 11.06 -8.74
N LEU A 35 4.05 12.07 -8.21
CA LEU A 35 3.12 11.93 -7.10
C LEU A 35 1.70 11.79 -7.65
N ALA A 36 1.01 10.73 -7.26
CA ALA A 36 -0.38 10.49 -7.64
C ALA A 36 -1.24 10.27 -6.40
N ASP A 37 -2.36 10.99 -6.31
CA ASP A 37 -3.32 10.85 -5.22
C ASP A 37 -4.70 11.37 -5.66
N VAL A 38 -5.76 10.93 -4.98
CA VAL A 38 -7.12 11.46 -5.20
C VAL A 38 -7.33 12.79 -4.49
N GLU A 39 -6.55 13.10 -3.45
CA GLU A 39 -6.65 14.31 -2.62
C GLU A 39 -5.86 15.47 -3.24
N GLU A 40 -6.43 16.12 -4.23
CA GLU A 40 -5.77 17.14 -5.06
C GLU A 40 -5.08 18.26 -4.26
N ALA A 41 -5.75 18.81 -3.24
CA ALA A 41 -5.18 19.91 -2.45
C ALA A 41 -3.95 19.49 -1.64
N ALA A 42 -4.01 18.32 -0.98
CA ALA A 42 -2.90 17.75 -0.23
C ALA A 42 -1.75 17.35 -1.17
N LEU A 43 -2.08 16.79 -2.33
CA LEU A 43 -1.11 16.42 -3.36
C LEU A 43 -0.35 17.63 -3.89
N ARG A 44 -1.04 18.74 -4.20
CA ARG A 44 -0.39 19.99 -4.64
C ARG A 44 0.54 20.55 -3.58
N LYS A 45 0.13 20.52 -2.30
CA LYS A 45 0.97 20.95 -1.19
C LYS A 45 2.24 20.08 -1.10
N ALA A 46 2.11 18.77 -1.11
CA ALA A 46 3.24 17.84 -1.06
C ALA A 46 4.22 18.04 -2.22
N ALA A 47 3.70 18.24 -3.44
CA ALA A 47 4.53 18.52 -4.61
C ALA A 47 5.27 19.86 -4.51
N ALA A 48 4.61 20.91 -3.98
CA ALA A 48 5.24 22.21 -3.79
C ALA A 48 6.37 22.15 -2.74
N GLU A 49 6.18 21.43 -1.65
CA GLU A 49 7.21 21.19 -0.64
C GLU A 49 8.44 20.49 -1.24
N LEU A 50 8.24 19.38 -1.95
CA LEU A 50 9.33 18.66 -2.61
C LEU A 50 10.06 19.50 -3.66
N ALA A 51 9.31 20.32 -4.43
CA ALA A 51 9.91 21.22 -5.42
C ALA A 51 10.73 22.36 -4.76
N ALA A 52 10.28 22.88 -3.61
CA ALA A 52 11.02 23.86 -2.84
C ALA A 52 12.35 23.31 -2.29
N ASP A 53 12.38 22.00 -2.00
CA ASP A 53 13.59 21.28 -1.60
C ASP A 53 14.50 20.91 -2.81
N GLY A 54 14.14 21.37 -4.02
CA GLY A 54 14.92 21.18 -5.24
C GLY A 54 14.62 19.87 -5.99
N ALA A 55 13.64 19.08 -5.58
CA ALA A 55 13.28 17.87 -6.28
C ALA A 55 12.54 18.17 -7.59
N ARG A 56 12.79 17.33 -8.61
CA ARG A 56 12.03 17.35 -9.85
C ARG A 56 10.77 16.52 -9.69
N VAL A 57 9.60 17.15 -9.70
CA VAL A 57 8.33 16.50 -9.40
C VAL A 57 7.27 16.71 -10.47
N LEU A 58 6.35 15.74 -10.61
CA LEU A 58 5.11 15.84 -11.35
C LEU A 58 3.98 15.37 -10.43
N ALA A 59 2.95 16.20 -10.24
CA ALA A 59 1.76 15.80 -9.49
C ALA A 59 0.58 15.56 -10.43
N ARG A 60 -0.18 14.47 -10.18
CA ARG A 60 -1.40 14.14 -10.92
C ARG A 60 -2.48 13.67 -9.96
N THR A 61 -3.65 14.27 -10.05
CA THR A 61 -4.84 13.77 -9.34
C THR A 61 -5.33 12.50 -10.02
N VAL A 62 -5.40 11.39 -9.27
CA VAL A 62 -5.67 10.05 -9.80
C VAL A 62 -6.57 9.27 -8.84
N ASP A 63 -7.67 8.75 -9.34
CA ASP A 63 -8.40 7.65 -8.70
C ASP A 63 -7.82 6.33 -9.22
N VAL A 64 -7.07 5.60 -8.39
CA VAL A 64 -6.48 4.31 -8.77
C VAL A 64 -7.54 3.23 -9.04
N GLY A 65 -8.75 3.40 -8.51
CA GLY A 65 -9.89 2.53 -8.80
C GLY A 65 -10.44 2.70 -10.21
N ASP A 66 -10.05 3.78 -10.91
CA ASP A 66 -10.39 4.05 -12.30
C ASP A 66 -9.19 3.72 -13.21
N ARG A 67 -9.37 2.73 -14.08
CA ARG A 67 -8.34 2.27 -15.00
C ARG A 67 -7.84 3.37 -15.92
N ASP A 68 -8.74 4.17 -16.48
CA ASP A 68 -8.38 5.21 -17.45
C ASP A 68 -7.61 6.35 -16.77
N SER A 69 -7.93 6.66 -15.50
CA SER A 69 -7.17 7.59 -14.69
C SER A 69 -5.72 7.13 -14.47
N VAL A 70 -5.50 5.83 -14.26
CA VAL A 70 -4.15 5.26 -14.09
C VAL A 70 -3.38 5.19 -15.41
N LEU A 71 -4.06 4.90 -16.53
CA LEU A 71 -3.45 4.97 -17.86
C LEU A 71 -2.99 6.39 -18.20
N ALA A 72 -3.82 7.40 -17.94
CA ALA A 72 -3.46 8.80 -18.12
C ALA A 72 -2.28 9.24 -17.22
N LEU A 73 -2.17 8.70 -15.99
CA LEU A 73 -1.00 8.90 -15.13
C LEU A 73 0.26 8.34 -15.79
N ALA A 74 0.19 7.13 -16.34
CA ALA A 74 1.32 6.51 -17.01
C ALA A 74 1.75 7.35 -18.23
N ASP A 75 0.79 7.74 -19.08
CA ASP A 75 1.07 8.59 -20.24
C ASP A 75 1.79 9.88 -19.85
N ALA A 76 1.27 10.59 -18.84
CA ALA A 76 1.88 11.82 -18.34
C ALA A 76 3.30 11.60 -17.77
N ALA A 77 3.55 10.48 -17.08
CA ALA A 77 4.86 10.16 -16.54
C ALA A 77 5.89 9.89 -17.66
N TYR A 78 5.51 9.10 -18.66
CA TYR A 78 6.38 8.79 -19.79
C TYR A 78 6.58 9.99 -20.72
N GLU A 79 5.56 10.83 -20.95
CA GLU A 79 5.68 12.07 -21.73
C GLU A 79 6.65 13.05 -21.04
N ALA A 80 6.55 13.22 -19.74
CA ALA A 80 7.38 14.17 -19.00
C ALA A 80 8.83 13.72 -18.81
N PHE A 81 9.07 12.41 -18.66
CA PHE A 81 10.37 11.88 -18.20
C PHE A 81 10.94 10.73 -19.03
N GLY A 82 10.21 10.26 -20.03
CA GLY A 82 10.67 9.24 -20.99
C GLY A 82 10.72 7.81 -20.44
N ALA A 83 10.95 7.62 -19.14
CA ALA A 83 11.05 6.29 -18.52
C ALA A 83 10.55 6.31 -17.07
N VAL A 84 10.06 5.15 -16.61
CA VAL A 84 9.74 4.88 -15.20
C VAL A 84 10.59 3.71 -14.72
N HIS A 85 11.28 3.90 -13.60
CA HIS A 85 12.21 2.94 -13.02
C HIS A 85 11.68 2.31 -11.74
N VAL A 86 10.90 3.06 -10.95
CA VAL A 86 10.26 2.57 -9.74
C VAL A 86 8.77 2.86 -9.81
N LEU A 87 7.95 1.84 -9.56
CA LEU A 87 6.50 1.97 -9.38
C LEU A 87 6.14 1.53 -7.96
N CYS A 88 5.57 2.42 -7.17
CA CYS A 88 4.99 2.11 -5.87
C CYS A 88 3.47 2.17 -5.93
N ASN A 89 2.82 1.03 -6.06
CA ASN A 89 1.38 0.88 -5.89
C ASN A 89 1.07 0.88 -4.38
N ASN A 90 0.91 2.08 -3.83
CA ASN A 90 0.79 2.28 -2.38
C ASN A 90 -0.58 2.81 -1.97
N ALA A 91 -1.34 3.46 -2.85
CA ALA A 91 -2.68 3.92 -2.53
C ALA A 91 -3.55 2.82 -1.92
N GLY A 92 -4.24 3.14 -0.82
CA GLY A 92 -5.06 2.18 -0.12
C GLY A 92 -6.05 2.84 0.83
N VAL A 93 -7.13 2.11 1.12
CA VAL A 93 -8.20 2.55 2.01
C VAL A 93 -8.56 1.46 3.01
N GLY A 94 -9.00 1.86 4.22
CA GLY A 94 -9.74 0.98 5.10
C GLY A 94 -11.15 0.77 4.55
N SER A 95 -11.68 -0.46 4.64
CA SER A 95 -12.98 -0.79 4.04
C SER A 95 -14.15 -0.04 4.67
N GLY A 96 -14.03 0.30 5.97
CA GLY A 96 -15.15 0.80 6.77
C GLY A 96 -16.23 -0.26 7.05
N ALA A 97 -15.98 -1.53 6.73
CA ALA A 97 -16.82 -2.65 7.11
C ALA A 97 -16.79 -2.85 8.64
N GLU A 98 -17.93 -3.15 9.21
CA GLU A 98 -18.11 -3.30 10.66
C GLU A 98 -18.94 -4.52 10.98
N GLY A 99 -18.66 -5.15 12.11
CA GLY A 99 -19.34 -6.35 12.55
C GLY A 99 -18.81 -7.62 11.91
N ARG A 100 -19.62 -8.65 11.96
CA ARG A 100 -19.30 -9.96 11.41
C ARG A 100 -19.39 -9.94 9.88
N MET A 101 -18.64 -10.81 9.22
CA MET A 101 -18.53 -10.80 7.75
C MET A 101 -19.90 -10.86 7.04
N TRP A 102 -20.86 -11.60 7.57
CA TRP A 102 -22.23 -11.71 6.99
C TRP A 102 -23.12 -10.48 7.24
N GLU A 103 -22.64 -9.51 8.03
CA GLU A 103 -23.32 -8.24 8.28
C GLU A 103 -22.77 -7.10 7.42
N HIS A 104 -21.68 -7.34 6.68
CA HIS A 104 -21.03 -6.33 5.85
C HIS A 104 -21.92 -5.86 4.70
N GLU A 105 -21.80 -4.61 4.34
CA GLU A 105 -22.45 -4.05 3.17
C GLU A 105 -21.65 -4.37 1.90
N PRO A 106 -22.29 -4.76 0.79
CA PRO A 106 -21.58 -5.01 -0.47
C PRO A 106 -20.72 -3.82 -0.92
N ASN A 107 -21.13 -2.60 -0.63
CA ASN A 107 -20.40 -1.38 -0.98
C ASN A 107 -19.06 -1.25 -0.24
N ASP A 108 -18.93 -1.81 0.97
CA ASP A 108 -17.64 -1.85 1.70
C ASP A 108 -16.61 -2.71 0.93
N TRP A 109 -17.05 -3.85 0.41
CA TRP A 109 -16.24 -4.74 -0.41
C TRP A 109 -15.88 -4.09 -1.73
N LYS A 110 -16.87 -3.58 -2.48
CA LYS A 110 -16.65 -2.96 -3.79
C LYS A 110 -15.64 -1.81 -3.70
N TRP A 111 -15.80 -0.93 -2.70
CA TRP A 111 -14.89 0.19 -2.54
C TRP A 111 -13.47 -0.24 -2.16
N ALA A 112 -13.31 -1.11 -1.16
CA ALA A 112 -12.00 -1.59 -0.76
C ALA A 112 -11.28 -2.32 -1.90
N PHE A 113 -11.99 -3.16 -2.66
CA PHE A 113 -11.43 -3.85 -3.81
C PHE A 113 -11.08 -2.90 -4.94
N SER A 114 -11.92 -1.89 -5.23
CA SER A 114 -11.62 -0.93 -6.32
C SER A 114 -10.30 -0.20 -6.10
N VAL A 115 -9.97 0.16 -4.85
CA VAL A 115 -8.72 0.86 -4.53
C VAL A 115 -7.57 -0.11 -4.27
N ASN A 116 -7.74 -1.03 -3.29
CA ASN A 116 -6.63 -1.83 -2.78
C ASN A 116 -6.18 -2.95 -3.73
N VAL A 117 -7.10 -3.48 -4.56
CA VAL A 117 -6.82 -4.60 -5.48
C VAL A 117 -6.76 -4.12 -6.92
N TRP A 118 -7.84 -3.53 -7.41
CA TRP A 118 -7.87 -3.03 -8.78
C TRP A 118 -6.87 -1.90 -9.01
N GLY A 119 -6.67 -1.02 -8.03
CA GLY A 119 -5.67 0.04 -8.13
C GLY A 119 -4.25 -0.50 -8.33
N VAL A 120 -3.87 -1.57 -7.60
CA VAL A 120 -2.58 -2.25 -7.81
C VAL A 120 -2.52 -2.90 -9.19
N PHE A 121 -3.58 -3.59 -9.62
CA PHE A 121 -3.64 -4.23 -10.93
C PHE A 121 -3.57 -3.20 -12.07
N HIS A 122 -4.28 -2.08 -11.98
CA HIS A 122 -4.22 -1.00 -12.96
C HIS A 122 -2.81 -0.42 -13.07
N GLY A 123 -2.13 -0.21 -11.94
CA GLY A 123 -0.73 0.22 -11.92
C GLY A 123 0.18 -0.78 -12.64
N ILE A 124 0.07 -2.08 -12.33
CA ILE A 124 0.83 -3.13 -13.01
C ILE A 124 0.55 -3.07 -14.52
N GLN A 125 -0.72 -3.01 -14.93
CA GLN A 125 -1.12 -3.03 -16.34
C GLN A 125 -0.63 -1.79 -17.11
N ALA A 126 -0.65 -0.62 -16.50
CA ALA A 126 -0.27 0.63 -17.14
C ALA A 126 1.25 0.81 -17.27
N PHE A 127 2.01 0.34 -16.29
CA PHE A 127 3.45 0.65 -16.21
C PHE A 127 4.35 -0.52 -16.57
N VAL A 128 4.06 -1.74 -16.11
CA VAL A 128 5.00 -2.87 -16.23
C VAL A 128 5.36 -3.20 -17.68
N PRO A 129 4.40 -3.26 -18.64
CA PRO A 129 4.76 -3.51 -20.04
C PRO A 129 5.73 -2.47 -20.62
N ARG A 130 5.54 -1.20 -20.25
CA ARG A 130 6.40 -0.09 -20.69
C ARG A 130 7.77 -0.13 -20.01
N MET A 131 7.84 -0.53 -18.74
CA MET A 131 9.10 -0.73 -18.02
C MET A 131 9.92 -1.86 -18.65
N ILE A 132 9.27 -2.97 -19.01
CA ILE A 132 9.91 -4.10 -19.70
C ILE A 132 10.40 -3.67 -21.09
N ALA A 133 9.56 -3.02 -21.88
CA ALA A 133 9.88 -2.56 -23.24
C ALA A 133 11.04 -1.55 -23.24
N GLY A 134 11.16 -0.73 -22.18
CA GLY A 134 12.27 0.22 -22.02
C GLY A 134 13.62 -0.44 -21.73
N GLY A 135 13.66 -1.69 -21.29
CA GLY A 135 14.88 -2.48 -21.06
C GLY A 135 15.75 -2.01 -19.90
N ALA A 136 15.45 -0.88 -19.27
CA ALA A 136 16.20 -0.38 -18.12
C ALA A 136 15.87 -1.18 -16.85
N PRO A 137 16.84 -1.32 -15.91
CA PRO A 137 16.53 -1.90 -14.60
C PRO A 137 15.42 -1.14 -13.89
N GLY A 138 14.39 -1.86 -13.47
CA GLY A 138 13.23 -1.30 -12.79
C GLY A 138 12.78 -2.12 -11.60
N HIS A 139 11.84 -1.56 -10.81
CA HIS A 139 11.29 -2.22 -9.65
C HIS A 139 9.84 -1.81 -9.36
N VAL A 140 9.00 -2.79 -9.07
CA VAL A 140 7.61 -2.58 -8.65
C VAL A 140 7.49 -2.92 -7.17
N VAL A 141 6.91 -2.03 -6.37
CA VAL A 141 6.61 -2.25 -4.96
C VAL A 141 5.10 -2.16 -4.77
N ASN A 142 4.48 -3.25 -4.32
CA ASN A 142 3.06 -3.29 -4.00
C ASN A 142 2.86 -3.32 -2.49
N THR A 143 2.13 -2.34 -1.95
CA THR A 143 1.91 -2.22 -0.51
C THR A 143 0.79 -3.13 -0.03
N SER A 144 1.15 -4.17 0.70
CA SER A 144 0.26 -5.04 1.44
C SER A 144 0.12 -4.60 2.92
N SER A 145 -0.11 -5.51 3.81
CA SER A 145 -0.16 -5.34 5.27
C SER A 145 0.08 -6.68 5.94
N ALA A 146 0.57 -6.68 7.18
CA ALA A 146 0.56 -7.87 8.01
C ALA A 146 -0.88 -8.41 8.18
N ASP A 147 -1.85 -7.48 8.31
CA ASP A 147 -3.27 -7.79 8.32
C ASP A 147 -3.75 -8.29 6.95
N GLY A 148 -3.85 -9.57 6.79
CA GLY A 148 -4.25 -10.25 5.55
C GLY A 148 -3.07 -10.87 4.80
N GLY A 149 -1.97 -10.17 4.61
CA GLY A 149 -0.80 -10.70 3.92
C GLY A 149 -0.08 -11.80 4.71
N ILE A 150 0.04 -11.64 6.03
CA ILE A 150 0.62 -12.65 6.93
C ILE A 150 -0.48 -13.52 7.52
N ALA A 151 -1.44 -12.90 8.20
CA ALA A 151 -2.59 -13.56 8.79
C ALA A 151 -3.85 -12.70 8.63
N PRO A 152 -5.04 -13.30 8.51
CA PRO A 152 -6.27 -12.52 8.46
C PRO A 152 -6.48 -11.80 9.80
N LEU A 153 -7.02 -10.57 9.73
CA LEU A 153 -7.51 -9.83 10.88
C LEU A 153 -9.05 -9.88 10.86
N PRO A 154 -9.70 -10.69 11.71
CA PRO A 154 -11.16 -10.87 11.66
C PRO A 154 -11.95 -9.58 11.85
N THR A 155 -11.45 -8.64 12.66
CA THR A 155 -12.09 -7.33 12.92
C THR A 155 -12.00 -6.36 11.75
N ALA A 156 -11.12 -6.63 10.75
CA ALA A 156 -10.97 -5.85 9.52
C ALA A 156 -10.93 -6.76 8.28
N SER A 157 -11.83 -7.75 8.23
CA SER A 157 -11.76 -8.86 7.28
C SER A 157 -11.77 -8.43 5.81
N VAL A 158 -12.54 -7.40 5.41
CA VAL A 158 -12.53 -6.89 4.02
C VAL A 158 -11.14 -6.34 3.66
N TYR A 159 -10.56 -5.51 4.55
CA TYR A 159 -9.21 -4.99 4.36
C TYR A 159 -8.20 -6.14 4.26
N ALA A 160 -8.24 -7.09 5.19
CA ALA A 160 -7.35 -8.25 5.22
C ALA A 160 -7.42 -9.07 3.91
N VAL A 161 -8.62 -9.32 3.38
CA VAL A 161 -8.79 -10.02 2.10
C VAL A 161 -8.14 -9.24 0.95
N THR A 162 -8.32 -7.91 0.90
CA THR A 162 -7.67 -7.11 -0.16
C THR A 162 -6.15 -7.14 -0.06
N LYS A 163 -5.59 -7.14 1.16
CA LYS A 163 -4.14 -7.17 1.35
C LYS A 163 -3.52 -8.56 1.10
N ALA A 164 -4.26 -9.64 1.37
CA ALA A 164 -3.89 -10.99 0.94
C ALA A 164 -3.86 -11.11 -0.60
N ALA A 165 -4.85 -10.52 -1.29
CA ALA A 165 -4.88 -10.50 -2.75
C ALA A 165 -3.66 -9.78 -3.35
N VAL A 166 -3.20 -8.68 -2.75
CA VAL A 166 -1.99 -7.98 -3.18
C VAL A 166 -0.74 -8.84 -3.05
N VAL A 167 -0.62 -9.66 -2.00
CA VAL A 167 0.50 -10.61 -1.85
C VAL A 167 0.53 -11.58 -3.01
N THR A 168 -0.57 -12.32 -3.24
CA THR A 168 -0.65 -13.32 -4.31
C THR A 168 -0.45 -12.70 -5.70
N MET A 169 -0.99 -11.49 -5.93
CA MET A 169 -0.78 -10.74 -7.18
C MET A 169 0.70 -10.42 -7.38
N THR A 170 1.42 -10.04 -6.32
CA THR A 170 2.84 -9.69 -6.40
C THR A 170 3.72 -10.93 -6.60
N GLU A 171 3.38 -12.05 -5.97
CA GLU A 171 4.05 -13.35 -6.21
C GLU A 171 3.91 -13.78 -7.67
N SER A 172 2.68 -13.65 -8.23
CA SER A 172 2.42 -13.95 -9.65
C SER A 172 3.21 -13.01 -10.58
N LEU A 173 3.22 -11.70 -10.28
CA LEU A 173 4.00 -10.73 -11.04
C LEU A 173 5.50 -11.07 -11.02
N TYR A 174 6.05 -11.41 -9.86
CA TYR A 174 7.44 -11.81 -9.72
C TYR A 174 7.76 -13.02 -10.61
N ALA A 175 6.91 -14.04 -10.60
CA ALA A 175 7.09 -15.24 -11.43
C ALA A 175 7.07 -14.90 -12.93
N HIS A 176 6.13 -14.06 -13.38
CA HIS A 176 6.05 -13.61 -14.77
C HIS A 176 7.29 -12.81 -15.20
N LEU A 177 7.73 -11.85 -14.38
CA LEU A 177 8.93 -11.05 -14.66
C LEU A 177 10.19 -11.93 -14.77
N LYS A 178 10.30 -12.97 -13.95
CA LYS A 178 11.38 -13.95 -14.02
C LYS A 178 11.30 -14.80 -15.29
N ALA A 179 10.13 -15.26 -15.66
CA ALA A 179 9.92 -16.07 -16.86
C ALA A 179 10.26 -15.29 -18.15
N GLU A 180 9.94 -13.98 -18.18
CA GLU A 180 10.29 -13.08 -19.28
C GLU A 180 11.78 -12.66 -19.30
N GLY A 181 12.56 -12.98 -18.27
CA GLY A 181 13.93 -12.48 -18.12
C GLY A 181 14.00 -10.95 -17.99
N ALA A 182 12.94 -10.32 -17.52
CA ALA A 182 12.84 -8.87 -17.44
C ALA A 182 13.84 -8.28 -16.45
N ALA A 183 14.41 -7.13 -16.81
CA ALA A 183 15.26 -6.35 -15.90
C ALA A 183 14.46 -5.62 -14.79
N VAL A 184 13.20 -5.97 -14.62
CA VAL A 184 12.28 -5.39 -13.63
C VAL A 184 12.06 -6.39 -12.51
N GLY A 185 12.26 -5.94 -11.26
CA GLY A 185 11.97 -6.71 -10.06
C GLY A 185 10.58 -6.38 -9.49
N ALA A 186 10.10 -7.22 -8.59
CA ALA A 186 8.87 -6.97 -7.83
C ALA A 186 9.07 -7.28 -6.34
N SER A 187 8.40 -6.50 -5.48
CA SER A 187 8.40 -6.68 -4.03
C SER A 187 7.02 -6.45 -3.46
N VAL A 188 6.70 -7.18 -2.41
CA VAL A 188 5.56 -6.90 -1.56
C VAL A 188 6.04 -6.22 -0.27
N LEU A 189 5.45 -5.06 0.03
CA LEU A 189 5.76 -4.26 1.22
C LEU A 189 4.75 -4.55 2.33
N PHE A 190 5.27 -4.83 3.52
CA PHE A 190 4.52 -4.92 4.76
C PHE A 190 4.96 -3.78 5.69
N PRO A 191 4.23 -2.65 5.68
CA PRO A 191 4.57 -1.53 6.56
C PRO A 191 4.42 -1.93 8.02
N GLY A 192 5.38 -1.56 8.85
CA GLY A 192 5.38 -1.94 10.27
C GLY A 192 6.80 -1.92 10.85
N PRO A 193 7.03 -2.61 12.00
CA PRO A 193 6.20 -3.67 12.61
C PRO A 193 5.04 -3.20 13.49
N HIS A 194 4.97 -1.90 13.81
CA HIS A 194 3.92 -1.31 14.63
C HIS A 194 2.88 -0.55 13.79
N MET A 195 1.88 0.02 14.45
CA MET A 195 0.90 0.88 13.79
C MET A 195 1.57 2.08 13.12
N LEU A 196 0.91 2.68 12.15
CA LEU A 196 1.42 3.84 11.43
C LEU A 196 0.43 5.00 11.53
N ARG A 197 0.96 6.21 11.74
CA ARG A 197 0.19 7.45 11.69
C ARG A 197 -0.02 7.86 10.22
N THR A 198 -1.10 7.37 9.63
CA THR A 198 -1.48 7.65 8.24
C THR A 198 -2.95 8.01 8.15
N GLY A 199 -3.36 8.59 7.02
CA GLY A 199 -4.77 8.89 6.74
C GLY A 199 -5.67 7.66 6.47
N LEU A 200 -5.18 6.45 6.69
CA LEU A 200 -5.93 5.20 6.45
C LEU A 200 -7.18 5.11 7.34
N TRP A 201 -7.08 5.57 8.59
CA TRP A 201 -8.19 5.57 9.54
C TRP A 201 -9.35 6.47 9.13
N GLU A 202 -9.03 7.59 8.48
CA GLU A 202 -9.98 8.55 7.95
C GLU A 202 -10.22 8.39 6.45
N SER A 203 -9.82 7.27 5.85
CA SER A 203 -9.94 7.04 4.40
C SER A 203 -11.37 7.18 3.87
N HIS A 204 -12.38 6.99 4.75
CA HIS A 204 -13.79 7.19 4.42
C HIS A 204 -14.14 8.59 3.87
N ARG A 205 -13.30 9.62 4.12
CA ARG A 205 -13.46 10.97 3.54
C ARG A 205 -13.36 10.95 2.00
N ASN A 206 -12.65 9.97 1.45
CA ASN A 206 -12.45 9.79 0.00
C ASN A 206 -13.39 8.75 -0.60
N ARG A 207 -14.38 8.27 0.16
CA ARG A 207 -15.32 7.25 -0.32
C ARG A 207 -16.30 7.87 -1.33
N PRO A 208 -16.29 7.41 -2.60
CA PRO A 208 -17.20 7.93 -3.60
C PRO A 208 -18.66 7.62 -3.28
N GLU A 209 -19.58 8.50 -3.70
CA GLU A 209 -21.03 8.36 -3.48
C GLU A 209 -21.58 7.03 -4.04
N ARG A 210 -21.03 6.55 -5.17
CA ARG A 210 -21.39 5.24 -5.76
C ARG A 210 -21.17 4.05 -4.83
N TYR A 211 -20.39 4.23 -3.77
CA TYR A 211 -20.12 3.24 -2.73
C TYR A 211 -20.61 3.70 -1.36
N ALA A 212 -21.54 4.67 -1.29
CA ALA A 212 -22.09 5.15 -0.02
C ALA A 212 -22.57 4.00 0.87
N LYS A 213 -22.42 4.17 2.18
CA LYS A 213 -22.93 3.21 3.15
C LYS A 213 -24.45 3.32 3.24
N GLU A 214 -25.10 2.17 3.34
CA GLU A 214 -26.54 2.07 3.57
C GLU A 214 -26.90 2.30 5.05
N ARG A 215 -25.97 1.99 5.95
CA ARG A 215 -26.13 2.09 7.40
C ARG A 215 -25.08 3.02 8.02
N PRO A 216 -25.43 3.79 9.06
CA PRO A 216 -24.45 4.59 9.80
C PRO A 216 -23.33 3.74 10.38
N ARG A 217 -22.12 4.30 10.43
CA ARG A 217 -20.98 3.65 11.09
C ARG A 217 -21.26 3.43 12.59
N ARG A 218 -20.91 2.25 13.08
CA ARG A 218 -21.07 1.83 14.48
C ARG A 218 -19.81 2.00 15.30
N THR A 219 -18.62 2.05 14.65
CA THR A 219 -17.34 2.16 15.37
C THR A 219 -17.32 3.42 16.25
N PRO A 220 -16.90 3.29 17.51
CA PRO A 220 -16.79 4.44 18.41
C PRO A 220 -15.60 5.35 18.03
N TYR A 221 -14.62 4.81 17.29
CA TYR A 221 -13.42 5.55 16.92
C TYR A 221 -13.54 6.07 15.47
N ARG A 222 -13.46 7.39 15.31
CA ARG A 222 -13.51 8.06 13.99
C ARG A 222 -12.13 8.48 13.49
N SER A 223 -11.11 8.47 14.35
CA SER A 223 -9.74 8.80 14.06
C SER A 223 -8.78 7.92 14.83
N LEU A 224 -7.53 7.88 14.38
CA LEU A 224 -6.45 7.19 15.09
C LEU A 224 -6.22 7.77 16.49
N ASP A 225 -6.32 9.10 16.65
CA ASP A 225 -6.14 9.76 17.94
C ASP A 225 -7.22 9.35 18.95
N GLN A 226 -8.47 9.17 18.51
CA GLN A 226 -9.52 8.65 19.37
C GLN A 226 -9.28 7.21 19.79
N TYR A 227 -8.78 6.36 18.88
CA TYR A 227 -8.39 5.00 19.20
C TYR A 227 -7.24 4.96 20.20
N GLU A 228 -6.17 5.75 19.96
CA GLU A 228 -5.02 5.83 20.86
C GLU A 228 -5.42 6.30 22.28
N ALA A 229 -6.27 7.34 22.36
CA ALA A 229 -6.78 7.82 23.63
C ALA A 229 -7.58 6.74 24.40
N ALA A 230 -8.40 5.97 23.70
CA ALA A 230 -9.17 4.88 24.29
C ALA A 230 -8.27 3.74 24.78
N MET A 231 -7.25 3.35 23.99
CA MET A 231 -6.27 2.33 24.41
C MET A 231 -5.51 2.78 25.65
N LYS A 232 -5.07 4.03 25.69
CA LYS A 232 -4.39 4.60 26.85
C LYS A 232 -5.26 4.61 28.11
N GLN A 233 -6.56 4.93 27.96
CA GLN A 233 -7.52 4.83 29.07
C GLN A 233 -7.72 3.39 29.56
N ALA A 234 -7.63 2.43 28.64
CA ALA A 234 -7.69 1.00 28.97
C ALA A 234 -6.35 0.43 29.53
N GLY A 235 -5.32 1.27 29.70
CA GLY A 235 -4.01 0.84 30.22
C GLY A 235 -3.10 0.20 29.16
N HIS A 236 -3.40 0.36 27.87
CA HIS A 236 -2.58 -0.15 26.77
C HIS A 236 -1.80 0.97 26.10
N GLU A 237 -0.52 0.73 25.83
CA GLU A 237 0.32 1.63 25.03
C GLU A 237 0.26 1.21 23.56
N VAL A 238 0.08 2.19 22.68
CA VAL A 238 0.08 1.98 21.23
C VAL A 238 1.43 2.44 20.68
N ASN A 239 2.20 1.51 20.14
CA ASN A 239 3.47 1.79 19.51
C ASN A 239 3.28 2.11 18.02
N PHE A 240 4.07 3.06 17.53
CA PHE A 240 4.03 3.48 16.14
C PHE A 240 5.40 3.30 15.45
N THR A 241 5.37 2.86 14.21
CA THR A 241 6.53 2.90 13.32
C THR A 241 6.49 4.23 12.56
N PRO A 242 7.56 5.05 12.57
CA PRO A 242 7.67 6.23 11.73
C PRO A 242 7.55 5.87 10.25
N VAL A 243 6.80 6.67 9.48
CA VAL A 243 6.63 6.40 8.04
C VAL A 243 7.93 6.55 7.25
N GLU A 244 8.86 7.33 7.78
CA GLU A 244 10.21 7.51 7.25
C GLU A 244 11.02 6.21 7.30
N GLU A 245 10.90 5.43 8.39
CA GLU A 245 11.55 4.11 8.51
C GLU A 245 11.00 3.13 7.47
N VAL A 246 9.70 3.19 7.18
CA VAL A 246 9.10 2.39 6.10
C VAL A 246 9.69 2.79 4.74
N ALA A 247 9.86 4.09 4.48
CA ALA A 247 10.45 4.57 3.23
C ALA A 247 11.92 4.15 3.07
N GLU A 248 12.71 4.19 4.15
CA GLU A 248 14.09 3.65 4.17
C GLU A 248 14.11 2.15 3.86
N HIS A 249 13.21 1.40 4.50
CA HIS A 249 13.10 -0.05 4.27
C HIS A 249 12.76 -0.38 2.81
N VAL A 250 11.94 0.45 2.15
CA VAL A 250 11.62 0.31 0.71
C VAL A 250 12.86 0.56 -0.14
N VAL A 251 13.60 1.63 0.08
CA VAL A 251 14.81 1.94 -0.67
C VAL A 251 15.86 0.83 -0.53
N ASP A 252 16.08 0.35 0.69
CA ASP A 252 17.02 -0.75 0.96
C ASP A 252 16.54 -2.08 0.35
N GLY A 253 15.23 -2.32 0.38
CA GLY A 253 14.62 -3.48 -0.26
C GLY A 253 14.81 -3.48 -1.78
N ILE A 254 14.58 -2.34 -2.44
CA ILE A 254 14.81 -2.17 -3.89
C ILE A 254 16.30 -2.39 -4.22
N ARG A 255 17.22 -1.80 -3.47
CA ARG A 255 18.66 -1.94 -3.66
C ARG A 255 19.12 -3.39 -3.55
N ALA A 256 18.61 -4.10 -2.55
CA ALA A 256 18.92 -5.49 -2.29
C ALA A 256 18.13 -6.48 -3.18
N GLY A 257 17.14 -6.02 -3.95
CA GLY A 257 16.27 -6.89 -4.75
C GLY A 257 15.43 -7.85 -3.89
N ARG A 258 15.05 -7.43 -2.68
CA ARG A 258 14.23 -8.25 -1.76
C ARG A 258 12.80 -8.35 -2.25
N PHE A 259 12.26 -9.55 -2.35
CA PHE A 259 10.85 -9.75 -2.65
C PHE A 259 9.96 -9.40 -1.44
N TRP A 260 10.28 -9.96 -0.27
CA TRP A 260 9.57 -9.70 0.98
C TRP A 260 10.17 -8.48 1.68
N MET A 261 9.53 -7.33 1.57
CA MET A 261 9.87 -6.14 2.34
C MET A 261 9.07 -6.19 3.66
N LEU A 262 9.45 -7.12 4.52
CA LEU A 262 8.86 -7.39 5.82
C LEU A 262 9.90 -7.06 6.91
N PRO A 263 9.64 -6.07 7.78
CA PRO A 263 10.55 -5.76 8.88
C PRO A 263 10.59 -6.92 9.89
N PRO A 264 11.74 -7.18 10.53
CA PRO A 264 11.85 -8.21 11.54
C PRO A 264 10.87 -7.98 12.70
N SER A 265 10.09 -9.00 13.05
CA SER A 265 9.12 -8.96 14.14
C SER A 265 8.84 -10.37 14.65
N GLU A 266 9.11 -10.61 15.94
CA GLU A 266 8.78 -11.89 16.55
C GLU A 266 7.29 -12.22 16.48
N HIS A 267 6.44 -11.20 16.56
CA HIS A 267 5.00 -11.36 16.43
C HIS A 267 4.63 -11.87 15.03
N SER A 268 5.12 -11.20 13.98
CA SER A 268 4.88 -11.61 12.58
C SER A 268 5.43 -13.00 12.30
N ASP A 269 6.64 -13.30 12.79
CA ASP A 269 7.26 -14.62 12.62
C ASP A 269 6.45 -15.74 13.28
N ARG A 270 5.92 -15.48 14.49
CA ARG A 270 5.02 -16.44 15.16
C ARG A 270 3.74 -16.67 14.35
N GLN A 271 3.12 -15.62 13.85
CA GLN A 271 1.90 -15.73 13.03
C GLN A 271 2.13 -16.50 11.74
N ILE A 272 3.23 -16.23 11.03
CA ILE A 272 3.61 -16.95 9.80
C ILE A 272 3.76 -18.43 10.10
N ARG A 273 4.52 -18.79 11.15
CA ARG A 273 4.74 -20.19 11.55
C ARG A 273 3.45 -20.86 11.93
N ALA A 274 2.63 -20.24 12.78
CA ALA A 274 1.38 -20.83 13.26
C ALA A 274 0.37 -21.06 12.12
N ARG A 275 0.23 -20.10 11.21
CA ARG A 275 -0.61 -20.23 10.02
C ARG A 275 -0.11 -21.34 9.09
N SER A 276 1.19 -21.36 8.80
CA SER A 276 1.79 -22.37 7.93
C SER A 276 1.69 -23.77 8.54
N GLN A 277 1.93 -23.90 9.85
CA GLN A 277 1.83 -25.18 10.56
C GLN A 277 0.41 -25.71 10.56
N SER A 278 -0.59 -24.85 10.84
CA SER A 278 -2.02 -25.22 10.77
C SER A 278 -2.39 -25.80 9.41
N MET A 279 -1.88 -25.23 8.30
CA MET A 279 -2.12 -25.76 6.96
C MET A 279 -1.40 -27.08 6.70
N LEU A 280 -0.15 -27.23 7.18
CA LEU A 280 0.62 -28.47 7.04
C LEU A 280 -0.04 -29.62 7.80
N ASP A 281 -0.52 -29.36 9.01
CA ASP A 281 -1.18 -30.33 9.87
C ASP A 281 -2.65 -30.58 9.46
N ARG A 282 -3.20 -29.75 8.56
CA ARG A 282 -4.62 -29.73 8.17
C ARG A 282 -5.54 -29.57 9.39
N ALA A 283 -5.07 -28.78 10.37
CA ALA A 283 -5.77 -28.47 11.61
C ALA A 283 -6.59 -27.18 11.49
N ASP A 284 -7.51 -26.98 12.41
CA ASP A 284 -8.26 -25.74 12.53
C ASP A 284 -7.33 -24.54 12.76
N PRO A 285 -7.71 -23.31 12.31
CA PRO A 285 -6.88 -22.14 12.43
C PRO A 285 -6.88 -21.55 13.86
N ALA A 286 -6.48 -22.35 14.85
CA ALA A 286 -6.46 -21.99 16.27
C ALA A 286 -5.63 -20.73 16.57
N TYR A 287 -4.70 -20.35 15.67
CA TYR A 287 -3.96 -19.09 15.78
C TYR A 287 -4.84 -17.83 15.68
N LEU A 288 -6.10 -17.97 15.28
CA LEU A 288 -7.10 -16.92 15.24
C LEU A 288 -7.94 -16.80 16.52
N GLU A 289 -7.85 -17.76 17.45
CA GLU A 289 -8.68 -17.79 18.67
C GLU A 289 -8.49 -16.55 19.55
N SER A 290 -7.29 -15.96 19.56
CA SER A 290 -7.03 -14.70 20.27
C SER A 290 -7.80 -13.49 19.72
N PHE A 291 -8.39 -13.60 18.53
CA PHE A 291 -9.25 -12.58 17.91
C PHE A 291 -10.74 -12.90 18.04
N ILE A 292 -11.11 -14.04 18.61
CA ILE A 292 -12.50 -14.37 18.89
C ILE A 292 -12.90 -13.50 20.08
N LEU A 293 -13.53 -12.40 19.78
CA LEU A 293 -14.15 -11.53 20.79
C LEU A 293 -15.42 -12.22 21.28
N ASP A 294 -15.55 -12.35 22.59
CA ASP A 294 -16.75 -12.80 23.28
C ASP A 294 -17.98 -11.96 22.92
#